data_e1e9ee2499dc192bd99af0a11c6ef872
#
_entry.id   e1e9ee2499dc192bd99af0a11c6ef872
#
_cell.length_a   1.000
_cell.length_b   1.000
_cell.length_c   1.000
_cell.angle_alpha   90.00
_cell.angle_beta   90.00
_cell.angle_gamma   90.00
#
_symmetry.space_group_name_H-M   'P 1'
#
loop_
_entity.id
_entity.type
_entity.pdbx_description
1 polymer ?
#
loop_
_entity_poly.entity_id
_entity_poly.type
_entity_poly.pdbx_seq_one_letter_code
_entity_poly.pdbx_strand_id
1 'polypeptide(L)'
;MVNENWVIDNWKFKAKTQDCNLLDLDWHGPDLVINTSTEHFESLDWWNSIPKGTTVALQGNNMPHDDHHIHTSSLDEFVSAFPLSTVQYTGQREFTYPDWKFTRFMLIGIK
;
A
#
# COMPACT_ATOMS: atom_id res chain seq x y z
N MET A 1 -9.82 5.29 -12.18
CA MET A 1 -8.68 5.92 -12.88
C MET A 1 -8.93 7.42 -12.98
N VAL A 2 -7.99 8.23 -12.59
CA VAL A 2 -8.10 9.69 -12.70
C VAL A 2 -7.85 10.09 -14.15
N ASN A 3 -8.72 10.92 -14.72
CA ASN A 3 -8.56 11.42 -16.07
C ASN A 3 -7.36 12.37 -16.13
N GLU A 4 -6.41 12.12 -17.03
CA GLU A 4 -5.22 12.97 -17.22
C GLU A 4 -5.55 14.41 -17.59
N ASN A 5 -6.67 14.66 -18.28
CA ASN A 5 -7.14 16.02 -18.59
C ASN A 5 -7.45 16.83 -17.33
N TRP A 6 -7.92 16.18 -16.28
CA TRP A 6 -8.18 16.82 -15.01
C TRP A 6 -6.91 17.32 -14.32
N VAL A 7 -5.80 16.63 -14.54
CA VAL A 7 -4.48 17.01 -14.03
C VAL A 7 -3.95 18.28 -14.67
N ILE A 8 -4.22 18.48 -15.96
CA ILE A 8 -3.80 19.68 -16.71
C ILE A 8 -4.52 20.92 -16.18
N ASP A 9 -5.82 20.80 -15.89
CA ASP A 9 -6.64 21.89 -15.38
C ASP A 9 -6.41 22.21 -13.91
N ASN A 10 -5.87 21.25 -13.14
CA ASN A 10 -5.61 21.41 -11.72
C ASN A 10 -4.18 20.97 -11.37
N TRP A 11 -3.25 21.87 -11.53
CA TRP A 11 -1.83 21.62 -11.34
C TRP A 11 -1.42 21.22 -9.90
N LYS A 12 -2.29 21.39 -8.91
CA LYS A 12 -2.08 20.92 -7.52
C LYS A 12 -2.25 19.41 -7.37
N PHE A 13 -2.91 18.77 -8.32
CA PHE A 13 -3.07 17.34 -8.39
C PHE A 13 -2.43 16.83 -9.68
N LYS A 14 -1.61 15.80 -9.57
CA LYS A 14 -1.00 15.13 -10.72
C LYS A 14 -1.28 13.64 -10.63
N ALA A 15 -1.69 13.04 -11.74
CA ALA A 15 -1.85 11.61 -11.88
C ALA A 15 -1.00 11.09 -13.04
N LYS A 16 -0.41 9.93 -12.85
CA LYS A 16 0.36 9.23 -13.86
C LYS A 16 0.03 7.74 -13.79
N THR A 17 -0.23 7.14 -14.93
CA THR A 17 -0.36 5.69 -15.02
C THR A 17 1.03 5.09 -15.18
N GLN A 18 1.46 4.29 -14.20
CA GLN A 18 2.76 3.66 -14.20
C GLN A 18 2.73 2.38 -13.36
N ASP A 19 3.49 1.36 -13.77
CA ASP A 19 3.71 0.18 -12.97
C ASP A 19 4.64 0.52 -11.79
N CYS A 20 4.13 0.37 -10.58
CA CYS A 20 4.88 0.69 -9.35
C CYS A 20 6.04 -0.27 -9.07
N ASN A 21 6.11 -1.42 -9.75
CA ASN A 21 7.21 -2.37 -9.62
C ASN A 21 8.40 -2.05 -10.54
N LEU A 22 8.29 -1.04 -11.39
CA LEU A 22 9.41 -0.62 -12.24
C LEU A 22 10.46 0.11 -11.40
N LEU A 23 11.73 -0.30 -11.58
CA LEU A 23 12.88 0.22 -10.81
C LEU A 23 13.25 1.68 -11.16
N ASP A 24 12.74 2.20 -12.26
CA ASP A 24 12.96 3.59 -12.70
C ASP A 24 11.96 4.59 -12.10
N LEU A 25 11.11 4.13 -11.19
CA LEU A 25 10.18 5.00 -10.48
C LEU A 25 10.95 6.04 -9.67
N ASP A 26 10.65 7.30 -9.94
CA ASP A 26 11.22 8.40 -9.18
C ASP A 26 10.44 8.64 -7.89
N TRP A 27 10.99 8.13 -6.78
CA TRP A 27 10.46 8.36 -5.45
C TRP A 27 11.03 9.63 -4.79
N HIS A 28 11.80 10.45 -5.53
CA HIS A 28 12.29 11.71 -4.99
C HIS A 28 11.16 12.73 -4.95
N GLY A 29 10.82 13.16 -3.74
CA GLY A 29 9.85 14.21 -3.50
C GLY A 29 8.59 13.84 -2.76
N PRO A 30 7.98 12.62 -2.84
CA PRO A 30 6.81 12.36 -2.02
C PRO A 30 7.18 12.31 -0.53
N ASP A 31 6.44 13.08 0.27
CA ASP A 31 6.55 13.03 1.74
C ASP A 31 5.78 11.85 2.33
N LEU A 32 4.81 11.34 1.58
CA LEU A 32 3.94 10.25 1.98
C LEU A 32 3.64 9.33 0.79
N VAL A 33 3.79 8.03 1.00
CA VAL A 33 3.35 6.99 0.06
C VAL A 33 2.17 6.24 0.67
N ILE A 34 1.07 6.18 -0.06
CA ILE A 34 -0.14 5.45 0.35
C ILE A 34 -0.35 4.27 -0.59
N ASN A 35 -0.48 3.07 -0.04
CA ASN A 35 -0.89 1.88 -0.78
C ASN A 35 -2.00 1.15 0.00
N THR A 36 -3.21 1.15 -0.55
CA THR A 36 -4.39 0.53 0.07
C THR A 36 -4.72 -0.86 -0.48
N SER A 37 -3.84 -1.42 -1.29
CA SER A 37 -4.04 -2.70 -2.00
C SER A 37 -2.74 -3.50 -2.09
N THR A 38 -2.00 -3.59 -0.98
CA THR A 38 -0.68 -4.24 -0.95
C THR A 38 -0.73 -5.71 -1.37
N GLU A 39 -1.83 -6.39 -1.13
CA GLU A 39 -2.06 -7.80 -1.45
C GLU A 39 -2.10 -8.10 -2.96
N HIS A 40 -2.42 -7.12 -3.79
CA HIS A 40 -2.53 -7.28 -5.25
C HIS A 40 -1.21 -7.22 -5.99
N PHE A 41 -0.13 -6.82 -5.33
CA PHE A 41 1.18 -6.72 -5.98
C PHE A 41 1.87 -8.09 -6.03
N GLU A 42 2.38 -8.46 -7.20
CA GLU A 42 3.07 -9.74 -7.41
C GLU A 42 4.44 -9.80 -6.73
N SER A 43 5.06 -8.63 -6.49
CA SER A 43 6.36 -8.53 -5.83
C SER A 43 6.41 -7.37 -4.83
N LEU A 44 7.48 -7.33 -4.06
CA LEU A 44 7.78 -6.22 -3.15
C LEU A 44 8.74 -5.18 -3.77
N ASP A 45 8.93 -5.18 -5.08
CA ASP A 45 9.86 -4.25 -5.75
C ASP A 45 9.44 -2.79 -5.52
N TRP A 46 8.13 -2.51 -5.61
CA TRP A 46 7.59 -1.20 -5.28
C TRP A 46 7.93 -0.77 -3.85
N TRP A 47 7.83 -1.68 -2.90
CA TRP A 47 8.16 -1.42 -1.49
C TRP A 47 9.65 -1.18 -1.31
N ASN A 48 10.48 -2.05 -1.88
CA ASN A 48 11.93 -1.97 -1.76
C ASN A 48 12.48 -0.68 -2.38
N SER A 49 11.84 -0.15 -3.42
CA SER A 49 12.25 1.08 -4.11
C SER A 49 11.92 2.35 -3.33
N ILE A 50 10.98 2.32 -2.38
CA ILE A 50 10.68 3.49 -1.55
C ILE A 50 11.90 3.85 -0.68
N PRO A 51 12.36 5.11 -0.71
CA PRO A 51 13.51 5.53 0.10
C PRO A 51 13.26 5.37 1.60
N LYS A 52 14.32 5.03 2.34
CA LYS A 52 14.29 5.07 3.80
C LYS A 52 14.00 6.49 4.29
N GLY A 53 13.22 6.61 5.34
CA GLY A 53 12.79 7.89 5.89
C GLY A 53 11.46 8.41 5.31
N THR A 54 10.90 7.74 4.29
CA THR A 54 9.60 8.09 3.73
C THR A 54 8.48 7.67 4.68
N THR A 55 7.53 8.55 4.91
CA THR A 55 6.28 8.19 5.61
C THR A 55 5.43 7.33 4.70
N VAL A 56 4.89 6.24 5.24
CA VAL A 56 4.04 5.31 4.50
C VAL A 56 2.74 5.04 5.24
N ALA A 57 1.67 4.84 4.48
CA ALA A 57 0.39 4.35 4.98
C ALA A 57 -0.03 3.17 4.11
N LEU A 58 -0.02 1.98 4.70
CA LEU A 58 -0.24 0.73 4.00
C LEU A 58 -1.50 0.06 4.50
N GLN A 59 -2.24 -0.53 3.58
CA GLN A 59 -3.42 -1.32 3.90
C GLN A 59 -3.39 -2.62 3.10
N GLY A 60 -3.74 -3.71 3.76
CA GLY A 60 -3.91 -5.02 3.18
C GLY A 60 -5.04 -5.78 3.87
N ASN A 61 -5.25 -7.03 3.50
CA ASN A 61 -6.27 -7.87 4.10
C ASN A 61 -5.89 -9.37 3.99
N ASN A 62 -6.62 -10.20 4.72
CA ASN A 62 -6.45 -11.65 4.69
C ASN A 62 -7.51 -12.39 3.86
N MET A 63 -8.23 -11.68 3.00
CA MET A 63 -9.23 -12.30 2.13
C MET A 63 -8.56 -13.28 1.16
N PRO A 64 -8.99 -14.55 1.10
CA PRO A 64 -8.50 -15.46 0.07
C PRO A 64 -9.08 -15.07 -1.29
N HIS A 65 -8.22 -14.68 -2.22
CA HIS A 65 -8.59 -14.34 -3.58
C HIS A 65 -7.44 -14.66 -4.53
N ASP A 66 -7.75 -15.09 -5.75
CA ASP A 66 -6.74 -15.50 -6.73
C ASP A 66 -5.80 -14.36 -7.15
N ASP A 67 -6.29 -13.11 -7.09
CA ASP A 67 -5.51 -11.92 -7.40
C ASP A 67 -4.69 -11.40 -6.20
N HIS A 68 -4.75 -12.08 -5.06
CA HIS A 68 -3.94 -11.72 -3.89
C HIS A 68 -2.64 -12.50 -3.90
N HIS A 69 -1.54 -11.81 -4.13
CA HIS A 69 -0.20 -12.41 -4.23
C HIS A 69 0.58 -12.37 -2.92
N ILE A 70 0.34 -11.34 -2.10
CA ILE A 70 0.95 -11.21 -0.79
C ILE A 70 -0.09 -11.59 0.25
N HIS A 71 0.06 -12.79 0.81
CA HIS A 71 -0.84 -13.34 1.81
C HIS A 71 -0.32 -13.06 3.22
N THR A 72 -1.10 -12.33 4.00
CA THR A 72 -0.86 -12.14 5.43
C THR A 72 -2.12 -12.53 6.19
N SER A 73 -1.97 -13.43 7.16
CA SER A 73 -3.11 -13.98 7.92
C SER A 73 -3.44 -13.14 9.15
N SER A 74 -2.50 -12.34 9.60
CA SER A 74 -2.63 -11.55 10.83
C SER A 74 -1.99 -10.17 10.69
N LEU A 75 -2.33 -9.29 11.62
CA LEU A 75 -1.69 -7.97 11.71
C LEU A 75 -0.18 -8.09 11.93
N ASP A 76 0.26 -9.05 12.75
CA ASP A 76 1.68 -9.25 13.02
C ASP A 76 2.45 -9.69 11.77
N GLU A 77 1.87 -10.57 10.96
CA GLU A 77 2.46 -10.94 9.67
C GLU A 77 2.51 -9.76 8.71
N PHE A 78 1.43 -8.95 8.66
CA PHE A 78 1.37 -7.77 7.83
C PHE A 78 2.44 -6.74 8.20
N VAL A 79 2.60 -6.45 9.49
CA VAL A 79 3.65 -5.54 9.98
C VAL A 79 5.05 -6.10 9.69
N SER A 80 5.24 -7.40 9.81
CA SER A 80 6.53 -8.05 9.52
C SER A 80 6.88 -8.03 8.03
N ALA A 81 5.87 -8.05 7.14
CA ALA A 81 6.07 -7.96 5.69
C ALA A 81 6.57 -6.58 5.24
N PHE A 82 6.26 -5.53 6.00
CA PHE A 82 6.61 -4.14 5.70
C PHE A 82 7.34 -3.49 6.89
N PRO A 83 8.60 -3.89 7.17
CA PRO A 83 9.33 -3.41 8.33
C PRO A 83 9.58 -1.90 8.26
N LEU A 84 9.21 -1.19 9.32
CA LEU A 84 9.38 0.25 9.46
C LEU A 84 10.45 0.57 10.50
N SER A 85 11.16 1.68 10.30
CA SER A 85 12.06 2.22 11.32
C SER A 85 11.30 2.80 12.52
N THR A 86 10.12 3.36 12.26
CA THR A 86 9.22 3.89 13.30
C THR A 86 7.78 3.52 12.94
N VAL A 87 7.12 2.78 13.81
CA VAL A 87 5.69 2.48 13.71
C VAL A 87 4.92 3.56 14.45
N GLN A 88 4.05 4.28 13.74
CA GLN A 88 3.21 5.33 14.30
C GLN A 88 1.79 4.83 14.60
N TYR A 89 1.30 3.90 13.79
CA TYR A 89 -0.03 3.31 13.97
C TYR A 89 -0.09 1.93 13.37
N THR A 90 -0.73 1.01 14.07
CA THR A 90 -1.21 -0.27 13.56
C THR A 90 -2.66 -0.47 13.95
N GLY A 91 -3.43 -1.12 13.10
CA GLY A 91 -4.81 -1.43 13.40
C GLY A 91 -5.36 -2.51 12.49
N GLN A 92 -6.48 -3.07 12.92
CA GLN A 92 -7.21 -4.05 12.13
C GLN A 92 -8.71 -3.87 12.32
N ARG A 93 -9.46 -4.28 11.30
CA ARG A 93 -10.92 -4.30 11.34
C ARG A 93 -11.45 -5.54 10.65
N GLU A 94 -12.28 -6.31 11.36
CA GLU A 94 -13.01 -7.43 10.79
C GLU A 94 -14.27 -6.95 10.10
N PHE A 95 -14.51 -7.48 8.89
CA PHE A 95 -15.72 -7.30 8.10
C PHE A 95 -16.40 -8.66 8.02
N THR A 96 -17.65 -8.72 8.48
CA THR A 96 -18.44 -9.94 8.54
C THR A 96 -19.65 -9.83 7.60
N TYR A 97 -19.79 -10.83 6.74
CA TYR A 97 -20.90 -11.00 5.82
C TYR A 97 -21.61 -12.33 6.16
N PRO A 98 -22.83 -12.61 5.65
CA PRO A 98 -23.56 -13.81 6.00
C PRO A 98 -22.77 -15.12 5.82
N ASP A 99 -21.99 -15.23 4.74
CA ASP A 99 -21.30 -16.46 4.37
C ASP A 99 -19.77 -16.40 4.50
N TRP A 100 -19.21 -15.24 4.81
CA TRP A 100 -17.76 -15.05 4.88
C TRP A 100 -17.37 -13.83 5.68
N LYS A 101 -16.11 -13.80 6.09
CA LYS A 101 -15.50 -12.66 6.79
C LYS A 101 -14.06 -12.50 6.39
N PHE A 102 -13.53 -11.29 6.55
CA PHE A 102 -12.12 -10.98 6.39
C PHE A 102 -11.70 -9.85 7.30
N THR A 103 -10.40 -9.72 7.51
CA THR A 103 -9.82 -8.65 8.32
C THR A 103 -8.95 -7.76 7.45
N ARG A 104 -9.14 -6.46 7.54
CA ARG A 104 -8.22 -5.45 6.99
C ARG A 104 -7.20 -5.06 8.03
N PHE A 105 -5.99 -4.88 7.55
CA PHE A 105 -4.85 -4.43 8.33
C PHE A 105 -4.43 -3.03 7.87
N MET A 106 -3.93 -2.21 8.80
CA MET A 106 -3.37 -0.91 8.49
C MET A 106 -2.07 -0.72 9.26
N LEU A 107 -1.09 -0.15 8.56
CA LEU A 107 0.23 0.18 9.10
C LEU A 107 0.62 1.57 8.61
N ILE A 108 0.94 2.46 9.53
CA ILE A 108 1.42 3.81 9.23
C ILE A 108 2.72 4.04 10.00
N GLY A 109 3.70 4.63 9.34
CA GLY A 109 4.96 4.97 9.97
C GLY A 109 6.02 5.40 8.99
N ILE A 110 7.28 5.26 9.39
CA ILE A 110 8.45 5.70 8.63
C ILE A 110 9.25 4.45 8.22
N LYS A 111 9.53 4.33 6.94
CA LYS A 111 10.35 3.24 6.38
C LYS A 111 11.83 3.33 6.78
#